data_9d6d257c552a8e66ba9ad03f5ce37ba6
#
_entry.id   9d6d257c552a8e66ba9ad03f5ce37ba6
#
_cell.length_a   1.000
_cell.length_b   1.000
_cell.length_c   1.000
_cell.angle_alpha   90.00
_cell.angle_beta   90.00
_cell.angle_gamma   90.00
#
_symmetry.space_group_name_H-M   'P 1'
#
loop_
_entity.id
_entity.type
_entity.pdbx_description
1 polymer ?
#
loop_
_entity_poly.entity_id
_entity_poly.type
_entity_poly.pdbx_seq_one_letter_code
_entity_poly.pdbx_strand_id
1 'polypeptide(L)'
;MKLVNAYTPVYDLLLLDIEMPLLDGMSAARRIRKLDQNVFIIFITNMAKYAINGYEVNALDYVLKPVNYFAFSMKLDKVAMAVQRQEKKNLMVDTEEGIMKIPEMDITYIEVINHRLLIHTLEQTYRAKGSLSEIEHSLSEYHFVRCNKGYLVNLRHINLIKTDTVVVAG
;
A
#
# COMPACT_ATOMS: atom_id res chain seq x y z
N MET A 1 -15.12 9.15 -18.89
CA MET A 1 -15.16 7.69 -19.17
C MET A 1 -13.83 7.07 -19.59
N LYS A 2 -12.96 7.77 -20.32
CA LYS A 2 -11.64 7.24 -20.74
C LYS A 2 -10.77 6.79 -19.55
N LEU A 3 -10.70 7.54 -18.46
CA LEU A 3 -9.86 7.22 -17.30
C LEU A 3 -10.25 5.89 -16.63
N VAL A 4 -11.54 5.63 -16.44
CA VAL A 4 -12.01 4.43 -15.72
C VAL A 4 -11.88 3.15 -16.56
N ASN A 5 -12.01 3.26 -17.89
CA ASN A 5 -11.89 2.10 -18.79
C ASN A 5 -10.42 1.77 -19.14
N ALA A 6 -9.50 2.73 -18.96
CA ALA A 6 -8.06 2.59 -19.20
C ALA A 6 -7.27 2.92 -17.91
N TYR A 7 -7.87 2.68 -16.74
CA TYR A 7 -7.20 2.95 -15.47
C TYR A 7 -6.01 2.01 -15.30
N THR A 8 -4.88 2.61 -15.00
CA THR A 8 -3.66 1.92 -14.55
C THR A 8 -3.28 2.47 -13.18
N PRO A 9 -2.81 1.66 -12.24
CA PRO A 9 -2.45 2.10 -10.88
C PRO A 9 -1.13 2.89 -10.86
N VAL A 10 -1.16 4.12 -11.41
CA VAL A 10 -0.02 5.04 -11.50
C VAL A 10 -0.26 6.35 -10.76
N TYR A 11 -1.43 6.50 -10.15
CA TYR A 11 -1.84 7.72 -9.46
C TYR A 11 -1.84 7.49 -7.95
N ASP A 12 -1.33 8.45 -7.19
CA ASP A 12 -1.41 8.44 -5.73
C ASP A 12 -2.74 8.99 -5.23
N LEU A 13 -3.33 9.93 -5.96
CA LEU A 13 -4.57 10.61 -5.59
C LEU A 13 -5.49 10.79 -6.78
N LEU A 14 -6.78 10.54 -6.57
CA LEU A 14 -7.86 10.87 -7.49
C LEU A 14 -8.82 11.86 -6.85
N LEU A 15 -9.09 12.93 -7.57
CA LEU A 15 -10.13 13.91 -7.24
C LEU A 15 -11.34 13.62 -8.13
N LEU A 16 -12.47 13.24 -7.53
CA LEU A 16 -13.66 12.85 -8.26
C LEU A 16 -14.84 13.76 -7.90
N ASP A 17 -15.52 14.29 -8.92
CA ASP A 17 -16.85 14.81 -8.70
C ASP A 17 -17.87 13.68 -8.72
N ILE A 18 -18.87 13.73 -7.86
CA ILE A 18 -19.98 12.76 -7.88
C ILE A 18 -20.91 13.04 -9.06
N GLU A 19 -21.17 14.31 -9.34
CA GLU A 19 -22.05 14.74 -10.44
C GLU A 19 -21.28 14.79 -11.76
N MET A 20 -21.05 13.64 -12.37
CA MET A 20 -20.43 13.54 -13.69
C MET A 20 -21.40 12.93 -14.71
N PRO A 21 -21.41 13.44 -15.97
CA PRO A 21 -22.22 12.82 -17.03
C PRO A 21 -21.74 11.41 -17.35
N LEU A 22 -22.68 10.52 -17.67
CA LEU A 22 -22.46 9.12 -18.09
C LEU A 22 -22.09 8.12 -16.99
N LEU A 23 -21.22 8.48 -16.06
CA LEU A 23 -20.81 7.65 -14.93
C LEU A 23 -20.60 8.56 -13.73
N ASP A 24 -21.39 8.38 -12.69
CA ASP A 24 -21.23 9.13 -11.44
C ASP A 24 -19.92 8.76 -10.73
N GLY A 25 -19.41 9.69 -9.90
CA GLY A 25 -18.13 9.54 -9.23
C GLY A 25 -18.06 8.35 -8.28
N MET A 26 -19.17 7.98 -7.65
CA MET A 26 -19.21 6.81 -6.75
C MET A 26 -19.07 5.51 -7.54
N SER A 27 -19.77 5.38 -8.65
CA SER A 27 -19.64 4.23 -9.57
C SER A 27 -18.23 4.16 -10.17
N ALA A 28 -17.62 5.31 -10.50
CA ALA A 28 -16.24 5.38 -10.94
C ALA A 28 -15.28 4.88 -9.85
N ALA A 29 -15.42 5.37 -8.62
CA ALA A 29 -14.61 4.96 -7.49
C ALA A 29 -14.72 3.46 -7.19
N ARG A 30 -15.93 2.88 -7.23
CA ARG A 30 -16.13 1.42 -7.04
C ARG A 30 -15.41 0.59 -8.11
N ARG A 31 -15.39 1.05 -9.37
CA ARG A 31 -14.65 0.37 -10.45
C ARG A 31 -13.15 0.47 -10.25
N ILE A 32 -12.66 1.65 -9.87
CA ILE A 32 -11.25 1.88 -9.59
C ILE A 32 -10.79 1.00 -8.43
N ARG A 33 -11.56 0.91 -7.35
CA ARG A 33 -11.23 0.05 -6.19
C ARG A 33 -11.08 -1.43 -6.52
N LYS A 34 -11.71 -1.92 -7.57
CA LYS A 34 -11.50 -3.30 -8.06
C LYS A 34 -10.12 -3.49 -8.70
N LEU A 35 -9.51 -2.42 -9.20
CA LEU A 35 -8.23 -2.43 -9.90
C LEU A 35 -7.09 -1.92 -9.01
N ASP A 36 -7.41 -1.02 -8.07
CA ASP A 36 -6.44 -0.35 -7.21
C ASP A 36 -7.06 -0.08 -5.83
N GLN A 37 -6.59 -0.83 -4.84
CA GLN A 37 -7.01 -0.71 -3.45
C GLN A 37 -6.31 0.45 -2.72
N ASN A 38 -5.18 0.95 -3.26
CA ASN A 38 -4.25 1.82 -2.54
C ASN A 38 -4.36 3.30 -2.91
N VAL A 39 -4.85 3.63 -4.12
CA VAL A 39 -4.99 5.02 -4.55
C VAL A 39 -5.89 5.82 -3.59
N PHE A 40 -5.46 7.00 -3.17
CA PHE A 40 -6.30 7.87 -2.36
C PHE A 40 -7.42 8.47 -3.22
N ILE A 41 -8.62 8.56 -2.67
CA ILE A 41 -9.78 9.18 -3.33
C ILE A 41 -10.31 10.29 -2.45
N ILE A 42 -10.47 11.49 -3.02
CA ILE A 42 -11.19 12.61 -2.42
C ILE A 42 -12.33 12.98 -3.37
N PHE A 43 -13.55 13.04 -2.85
CA PHE A 43 -14.68 13.56 -3.60
C PHE A 43 -14.77 15.08 -3.46
N ILE A 44 -15.00 15.78 -4.60
CA ILE A 44 -15.24 17.23 -4.66
C ILE A 44 -16.56 17.47 -5.37
N THR A 45 -17.63 17.83 -4.64
CA THR A 45 -18.99 17.86 -5.19
C THR A 45 -19.89 18.86 -4.48
N ASN A 46 -21.04 19.19 -5.08
CA ASN A 46 -22.11 19.95 -4.42
C ASN A 46 -23.01 19.09 -3.51
N MET A 47 -22.90 17.78 -3.55
CA MET A 47 -23.85 16.85 -2.93
C MET A 47 -23.43 16.37 -1.54
N ALA A 48 -23.76 17.14 -0.50
CA ALA A 48 -23.45 16.77 0.90
C ALA A 48 -24.00 15.40 1.33
N LYS A 49 -25.14 14.99 0.78
CA LYS A 49 -25.82 13.72 1.16
C LYS A 49 -25.01 12.45 0.85
N TYR A 50 -24.04 12.52 -0.04
CA TYR A 50 -23.20 11.38 -0.43
C TYR A 50 -21.94 11.22 0.44
N ALA A 51 -21.69 12.11 1.40
CA ALA A 51 -20.52 12.00 2.27
C ALA A 51 -20.48 10.66 3.04
N ILE A 52 -21.62 10.14 3.43
CA ILE A 52 -21.73 8.84 4.14
C ILE A 52 -21.35 7.68 3.21
N ASN A 53 -21.66 7.75 1.92
CA ASN A 53 -21.38 6.67 0.97
C ASN A 53 -19.88 6.59 0.60
N GLY A 54 -19.08 7.61 0.92
CA GLY A 54 -17.63 7.60 0.73
C GLY A 54 -16.94 6.46 1.48
N TYR A 55 -17.50 5.98 2.59
CA TYR A 55 -16.98 4.83 3.34
C TYR A 55 -16.98 3.53 2.53
N GLU A 56 -17.94 3.33 1.61
CA GLU A 56 -18.02 2.11 0.79
C GLU A 56 -16.81 1.93 -0.15
N VAL A 57 -16.17 3.04 -0.53
CA VAL A 57 -15.01 3.05 -1.44
C VAL A 57 -13.72 3.44 -0.74
N ASN A 58 -13.70 3.46 0.60
CA ASN A 58 -12.57 3.92 1.39
C ASN A 58 -12.02 5.27 0.88
N ALA A 59 -12.93 6.24 0.64
CA ALA A 59 -12.51 7.59 0.30
C ALA A 59 -11.79 8.22 1.50
N LEU A 60 -10.68 8.89 1.23
CA LEU A 60 -9.89 9.53 2.28
C LEU A 60 -10.63 10.75 2.84
N ASP A 61 -11.33 11.49 1.98
CA ASP A 61 -12.03 12.69 2.38
C ASP A 61 -13.12 13.11 1.38
N TYR A 62 -13.88 14.11 1.79
CA TYR A 62 -14.99 14.69 1.05
C TYR A 62 -14.94 16.21 1.13
N VAL A 63 -15.07 16.90 0.01
CA VAL A 63 -15.00 18.36 -0.11
C VAL A 63 -16.24 18.88 -0.78
N LEU A 64 -16.94 19.79 -0.11
CA LEU A 64 -18.09 20.49 -0.71
C LEU A 64 -17.64 21.68 -1.53
N LYS A 65 -18.26 21.86 -2.68
CA LYS A 65 -18.14 23.10 -3.47
C LYS A 65 -19.00 24.19 -2.81
N PRO A 66 -18.57 25.47 -2.80
CA PRO A 66 -17.29 25.97 -3.34
C PRO A 66 -16.10 25.55 -2.49
N VAL A 67 -15.01 25.16 -3.15
CA VAL A 67 -13.80 24.66 -2.49
C VAL A 67 -13.10 25.80 -1.75
N ASN A 68 -12.99 25.69 -0.43
CA ASN A 68 -12.17 26.59 0.36
C ASN A 68 -10.70 26.16 0.24
N TYR A 69 -9.85 27.06 -0.25
CA TYR A 69 -8.43 26.78 -0.50
C TYR A 69 -7.71 26.24 0.75
N PHE A 70 -7.88 26.90 1.89
CA PHE A 70 -7.17 26.52 3.13
C PHE A 70 -7.61 25.12 3.63
N ALA A 71 -8.89 24.87 3.65
CA ALA A 71 -9.42 23.57 4.05
C ALA A 71 -9.00 22.45 3.08
N PHE A 72 -8.90 22.75 1.79
CA PHE A 72 -8.47 21.78 0.78
C PHE A 72 -6.98 21.51 0.85
N SER A 73 -6.12 22.53 1.07
CA SER A 73 -4.68 22.32 1.23
C SER A 73 -4.36 21.41 2.40
N MET A 74 -5.05 21.57 3.54
CA MET A 74 -4.88 20.66 4.68
C MET A 74 -5.22 19.20 4.36
N LYS A 75 -6.19 18.97 3.46
CA LYS A 75 -6.53 17.62 3.00
C LYS A 75 -5.45 17.06 2.06
N LEU A 76 -4.88 17.89 1.19
CA LEU A 76 -3.74 17.50 0.34
C LEU A 76 -2.50 17.18 1.18
N ASP A 77 -2.22 17.93 2.24
CA ASP A 77 -1.12 17.63 3.17
C ASP A 77 -1.31 16.26 3.83
N LYS A 78 -2.53 15.92 4.22
CA LYS A 78 -2.87 14.57 4.71
C LYS A 78 -2.57 13.49 3.67
N VAL A 79 -2.93 13.73 2.39
CA VAL A 79 -2.62 12.80 1.30
C VAL A 79 -1.12 12.65 1.15
N ALA A 80 -0.38 13.76 1.07
CA ALA A 80 1.08 13.74 0.93
C ALA A 80 1.76 12.92 2.03
N MET A 81 1.34 13.11 3.29
CA MET A 81 1.84 12.33 4.42
C MET A 81 1.48 10.84 4.30
N ALA A 82 0.27 10.53 3.81
CA ALA A 82 -0.17 9.16 3.65
C ALA A 82 0.56 8.45 2.50
N VAL A 83 0.81 9.14 1.38
CA VAL A 83 1.65 8.66 0.26
C VAL A 83 3.08 8.37 0.75
N GLN A 84 3.69 9.31 1.46
CA GLN A 84 5.03 9.11 2.05
C GLN A 84 5.07 7.90 2.99
N ARG A 85 4.02 7.66 3.77
CA ARG A 85 3.91 6.46 4.61
C ARG A 85 3.76 5.18 3.79
N GLN A 86 3.03 5.23 2.67
CA GLN A 86 2.93 4.08 1.75
C GLN A 86 4.26 3.79 1.04
N GLU A 87 5.00 4.83 0.64
CA GLU A 87 6.34 4.64 0.04
C GLU A 87 7.32 4.03 1.03
N LYS A 88 7.27 4.43 2.30
CA LYS A 88 8.06 3.80 3.37
C LYS A 88 7.70 2.33 3.62
N LYS A 89 6.50 1.89 3.24
CA LYS A 89 6.08 0.49 3.34
C LYS A 89 6.65 -0.43 2.26
N ASN A 90 7.67 -0.01 1.55
CA ASN A 90 8.36 -0.83 0.57
C ASN A 90 9.80 -1.05 1.01
N LEU A 91 10.23 -2.30 0.89
CA LEU A 91 11.62 -2.67 1.04
C LEU A 91 12.34 -2.46 -0.29
N MET A 92 13.40 -1.64 -0.28
CA MET A 92 14.29 -1.48 -1.43
C MET A 92 15.48 -2.42 -1.24
N VAL A 93 15.72 -3.29 -2.21
CA VAL A 93 16.80 -4.28 -2.15
C VAL A 93 17.64 -4.29 -3.42
N ASP A 94 18.94 -4.48 -3.27
CA ASP A 94 19.88 -4.65 -4.39
C ASP A 94 19.90 -6.12 -4.80
N THR A 95 19.33 -6.40 -5.96
CA THR A 95 19.32 -7.72 -6.59
C THR A 95 20.33 -7.80 -7.73
N GLU A 96 20.48 -8.97 -8.35
CA GLU A 96 21.34 -9.12 -9.54
C GLU A 96 20.79 -8.39 -10.77
N GLU A 97 19.48 -8.11 -10.80
CA GLU A 97 18.77 -7.41 -11.88
C GLU A 97 18.70 -5.89 -11.65
N GLY A 98 19.13 -5.39 -10.48
CA GLY A 98 19.08 -3.99 -10.09
C GLY A 98 18.34 -3.76 -8.77
N ILE A 99 17.99 -2.50 -8.50
CA ILE A 99 17.25 -2.15 -7.29
C ILE A 99 15.78 -2.53 -7.45
N MET A 100 15.31 -3.43 -6.59
CA MET A 100 13.94 -3.91 -6.57
C MET A 100 13.16 -3.25 -5.41
N LYS A 101 11.94 -2.83 -5.69
CA LYS A 101 10.98 -2.30 -4.70
C LYS A 101 9.97 -3.39 -4.38
N ILE A 102 9.97 -3.89 -3.16
CA ILE A 102 9.09 -4.97 -2.70
C ILE A 102 8.16 -4.44 -1.63
N PRO A 103 6.82 -4.51 -1.80
CA PRO A 103 5.87 -4.11 -0.75
C PRO A 103 6.08 -4.95 0.51
N GLU A 104 6.17 -4.30 1.67
CA GLU A 104 6.42 -5.02 2.94
C GLU A 104 5.31 -6.03 3.27
N MET A 105 4.09 -5.70 2.86
CA MET A 105 2.93 -6.55 3.12
C MET A 105 2.93 -7.86 2.31
N ASP A 106 3.67 -7.90 1.20
CA ASP A 106 3.79 -9.12 0.38
C ASP A 106 4.90 -10.03 0.90
N ILE A 107 5.83 -9.51 1.71
CA ILE A 107 6.93 -10.29 2.26
C ILE A 107 6.42 -11.19 3.40
N THR A 108 6.59 -12.48 3.26
CA THR A 108 6.21 -13.49 4.24
C THR A 108 7.31 -13.71 5.28
N TYR A 109 8.54 -13.92 4.82
CA TYR A 109 9.74 -14.01 5.65
C TYR A 109 10.99 -13.74 4.83
N ILE A 110 12.10 -13.49 5.50
CA ILE A 110 13.41 -13.29 4.91
C ILE A 110 14.40 -14.23 5.59
N GLU A 111 15.22 -14.91 4.80
CA GLU A 111 16.25 -15.78 5.33
C GLU A 111 17.62 -15.48 4.72
N VAL A 112 18.66 -15.93 5.42
CA VAL A 112 20.06 -15.85 4.94
C VAL A 112 20.55 -17.24 4.59
N ILE A 113 20.87 -17.47 3.32
CA ILE A 113 21.51 -18.68 2.84
C ILE A 113 22.78 -18.30 2.07
N ASN A 114 23.93 -18.90 2.44
CA ASN A 114 25.21 -18.69 1.76
C ASN A 114 25.55 -17.19 1.59
N HIS A 115 25.39 -16.39 2.64
CA HIS A 115 25.64 -14.94 2.64
C HIS A 115 24.76 -14.14 1.67
N ARG A 116 23.65 -14.68 1.22
CA ARG A 116 22.64 -14.01 0.40
C ARG A 116 21.33 -13.94 1.15
N LEU A 117 20.62 -12.84 0.97
CA LEU A 117 19.25 -12.70 1.44
C LEU A 117 18.30 -13.36 0.44
N LEU A 118 17.42 -14.19 0.93
CA LEU A 118 16.26 -14.70 0.20
C LEU A 118 15.01 -14.05 0.82
N ILE A 119 14.32 -13.25 0.02
CA ILE A 119 13.12 -12.53 0.42
C ILE A 119 11.94 -13.26 -0.19
N HIS A 120 11.21 -13.97 0.66
CA HIS A 120 10.04 -14.74 0.26
C HIS A 120 8.81 -13.85 0.32
N THR A 121 8.09 -13.78 -0.80
CA THR A 121 6.82 -13.08 -0.91
C THR A 121 5.68 -14.06 -1.17
N LEU A 122 4.45 -13.54 -1.25
CA LEU A 122 3.27 -14.35 -1.59
C LEU A 122 3.35 -14.95 -3.00
N GLU A 123 4.11 -14.31 -3.91
CA GLU A 123 4.15 -14.71 -5.33
C GLU A 123 5.47 -15.39 -5.70
N GLN A 124 6.62 -14.91 -5.19
CA GLN A 124 7.94 -15.38 -5.60
C GLN A 124 9.02 -15.10 -4.54
N THR A 125 10.22 -15.59 -4.81
CA THR A 125 11.39 -15.35 -3.95
C THR A 125 12.41 -14.49 -4.68
N TYR A 126 12.85 -13.41 -4.05
CA TYR A 126 13.90 -12.53 -4.55
C TYR A 126 15.23 -12.85 -3.87
N ARG A 127 16.32 -12.82 -4.66
CA ARG A 127 17.69 -12.91 -4.13
C ARG A 127 18.29 -11.52 -4.07
N ALA A 128 18.76 -11.11 -2.89
CA ALA A 128 19.31 -9.79 -2.67
C ALA A 128 20.68 -9.84 -1.99
N LYS A 129 21.45 -8.77 -2.18
CA LYS A 129 22.67 -8.51 -1.41
C LYS A 129 22.30 -7.77 -0.14
N GLY A 130 23.15 -7.88 0.89
CA GLY A 130 22.98 -7.17 2.15
C GLY A 130 23.00 -8.10 3.36
N SER A 131 22.68 -7.55 4.51
CA SER A 131 22.60 -8.29 5.76
C SER A 131 21.19 -8.30 6.33
N LEU A 132 20.85 -9.35 7.08
CA LEU A 132 19.56 -9.44 7.74
C LEU A 132 19.36 -8.32 8.77
N SER A 133 20.44 -7.82 9.37
CA SER A 133 20.39 -6.72 10.34
C SER A 133 20.06 -5.38 9.68
N GLU A 134 20.56 -5.11 8.48
CA GLU A 134 20.18 -3.91 7.71
C GLU A 134 18.71 -3.95 7.31
N ILE A 135 18.23 -5.10 6.84
CA ILE A 135 16.82 -5.30 6.50
C ILE A 135 15.93 -5.17 7.74
N GLU A 136 16.32 -5.77 8.86
CA GLU A 136 15.61 -5.66 10.14
C GLU A 136 15.47 -4.19 10.57
N HIS A 137 16.54 -3.40 10.42
CA HIS A 137 16.48 -1.97 10.71
C HIS A 137 15.55 -1.22 9.77
N SER A 138 15.60 -1.52 8.48
CA SER A 138 14.70 -0.92 7.46
C SER A 138 13.24 -1.27 7.67
N LEU A 139 12.96 -2.44 8.26
CA LEU A 139 11.63 -2.94 8.56
C LEU A 139 11.22 -2.76 10.03
N SER A 140 11.98 -2.00 10.82
CA SER A 140 11.78 -1.83 12.28
C SER A 140 10.42 -1.21 12.66
N GLU A 141 9.83 -0.40 11.78
CA GLU A 141 8.48 0.19 11.98
C GLU A 141 7.35 -0.76 11.53
N TYR A 142 7.69 -1.97 11.05
CA TYR A 142 6.75 -2.93 10.50
C TYR A 142 6.66 -4.18 11.39
N HIS A 143 5.74 -5.07 11.04
CA HIS A 143 5.43 -6.25 11.83
C HIS A 143 6.43 -7.41 11.59
N PHE A 144 7.73 -7.11 11.55
CA PHE A 144 8.77 -8.10 11.39
C PHE A 144 9.46 -8.41 12.71
N VAL A 145 9.68 -9.70 12.96
CA VAL A 145 10.37 -10.18 14.15
C VAL A 145 11.50 -11.13 13.74
N ARG A 146 12.67 -10.92 14.30
CA ARG A 146 13.80 -11.83 14.13
C ARG A 146 13.63 -13.07 14.99
N CYS A 147 13.40 -14.21 14.37
CA CYS A 147 13.21 -15.48 15.07
C CYS A 147 14.54 -16.10 15.52
N ASN A 148 15.59 -15.93 14.70
CA ASN A 148 16.95 -16.38 15.03
C ASN A 148 17.99 -15.66 14.17
N LYS A 149 19.25 -16.12 14.16
CA LYS A 149 20.34 -15.47 13.40
C LYS A 149 20.10 -15.43 11.87
N GLY A 150 19.28 -16.33 11.35
CA GLY A 150 19.07 -16.50 9.92
C GLY A 150 17.69 -16.12 9.40
N TYR A 151 16.71 -15.82 10.26
CA TYR A 151 15.31 -15.62 9.86
C TYR A 151 14.69 -14.36 10.45
N LEU A 152 14.04 -13.58 9.58
CA LEU A 152 13.17 -12.45 9.91
C LEU A 152 11.78 -12.74 9.35
N VAL A 153 10.76 -12.76 10.20
CA VAL A 153 9.41 -13.23 9.86
C VAL A 153 8.41 -12.10 9.98
N ASN A 154 7.52 -11.97 9.01
CA ASN A 154 6.39 -11.05 9.06
C ASN A 154 5.26 -11.66 9.89
N LEU A 155 4.93 -11.02 11.01
CA LEU A 155 3.89 -11.47 11.94
C LEU A 155 2.50 -11.56 11.29
N ARG A 156 2.25 -10.81 10.24
CA ARG A 156 0.96 -10.82 9.52
C ARG A 156 0.71 -12.10 8.73
N HIS A 157 1.78 -12.82 8.38
CA HIS A 157 1.72 -14.05 7.59
C HIS A 157 1.92 -15.30 8.43
N ILE A 158 1.95 -15.18 9.76
CA ILE A 158 2.05 -16.36 10.64
C ILE A 158 0.69 -17.06 10.70
N ASN A 159 0.69 -18.32 10.29
CA ASN A 159 -0.49 -19.19 10.37
C ASN A 159 -0.52 -20.02 11.65
N LEU A 160 0.66 -20.40 12.18
CA LEU A 160 0.76 -21.26 13.36
C LEU A 160 2.10 -21.06 14.06
N ILE A 161 2.06 -20.99 15.38
CA ILE A 161 3.24 -20.99 16.24
C ILE A 161 3.19 -22.27 17.10
N LYS A 162 4.24 -23.07 17.02
CA LYS A 162 4.51 -24.22 17.90
C LYS A 162 5.66 -23.87 18.82
N THR A 163 6.00 -24.81 19.72
CA THR A 163 7.06 -24.60 20.73
C THR A 163 8.41 -24.20 20.12
N ASP A 164 8.75 -24.75 18.96
CA ASP A 164 10.04 -24.62 18.28
C ASP A 164 9.94 -24.21 16.80
N THR A 165 8.75 -24.00 16.29
CA THR A 165 8.49 -23.80 14.86
C THR A 165 7.44 -22.74 14.63
N VAL A 166 7.70 -21.87 13.66
CA VAL A 166 6.73 -20.89 13.14
C VAL A 166 6.37 -21.27 11.71
N VAL A 167 5.07 -21.40 11.44
CA VAL A 167 4.55 -21.70 10.10
C VAL A 167 4.03 -20.39 9.50
N VAL A 168 4.58 -19.97 8.37
CA VAL A 168 4.16 -18.79 7.61
C VAL A 168 3.41 -19.21 6.36
N ALA A 169 2.54 -18.32 5.87
CA ALA A 169 1.87 -18.47 4.59
C ALA A 169 2.91 -18.44 3.44
N GLY A 170 2.79 -19.38 2.54
CA GLY A 170 3.63 -19.55 1.35
C GLY A 170 3.14 -20.75 0.59
#